data_cacb7ecdd6aebc89e0f5a3cd6c933f6c
#
_entry.id   cacb7ecdd6aebc89e0f5a3cd6c933f6c
#
_cell.length_a   1.000
_cell.length_b   1.000
_cell.length_c   1.000
_cell.angle_alpha   90.00
_cell.angle_beta   90.00
_cell.angle_gamma   90.00
#
_symmetry.space_group_name_H-M   'P 1'
#
loop_
_entity.id
_entity.type
_entity.pdbx_description
1 polymer ?
#
loop_
_entity_poly.entity_id
_entity_poly.type
_entity_poly.pdbx_seq_one_letter_code
_entity_poly.pdbx_strand_id
1 'polypeptide(L)'
;MNRIVEVNRLTKEYGRDAAVKDVTFAVEEGKIYGLLGRNGAGKTTIMHMLTAQLFPSSGELKVFGENPYENNRVLSQLCFIKESQRYPDSYRVLDVLKVAASIYPNWDRDLAAQLLEDFRLPLKRRMKKLSRGMLSSVGIIIGLASRAPLTIFDEPYLGLDAVARSLFYERLMQDYAENPRTIMLSTHLIDEVSNMLEHVLVIDQGRLLIDEEAEDLRGKAYTVLGPRAAVESFTAGKNTIHQESIGGMMSVTLLERLDPGDKRRAEAQGLEMIPISMQQLIVHLTQSKSNGKVAEFQ
;
A
#
# COMPACT_ATOMS: atom_id res chain seq x y z
N MET A 1 -6.86 -16.20 -13.51
CA MET A 1 -6.04 -14.98 -13.52
C MET A 1 -4.58 -15.38 -13.41
N ASN A 2 -3.68 -14.68 -14.09
CA ASN A 2 -2.25 -15.00 -14.09
C ASN A 2 -1.61 -14.43 -12.82
N ARG A 3 -0.90 -15.26 -12.03
CA ARG A 3 -0.16 -14.82 -10.84
C ARG A 3 1.24 -14.42 -11.24
N ILE A 4 1.60 -13.18 -11.01
CA ILE A 4 2.94 -12.67 -11.33
C ILE A 4 3.87 -12.64 -10.11
N VAL A 5 3.32 -12.66 -8.89
CA VAL A 5 4.09 -12.87 -7.66
C VAL A 5 3.43 -13.98 -6.87
N GLU A 6 4.23 -14.91 -6.39
CA GLU A 6 3.81 -15.98 -5.49
C GLU A 6 4.76 -16.04 -4.30
N VAL A 7 4.21 -15.86 -3.12
CA VAL A 7 4.94 -15.88 -1.84
C VAL A 7 4.35 -16.99 -0.98
N ASN A 8 5.17 -17.92 -0.53
CA ASN A 8 4.73 -19.05 0.26
C ASN A 8 5.58 -19.18 1.53
N ARG A 9 4.96 -18.96 2.68
CA ARG A 9 5.54 -19.02 4.03
C ARG A 9 6.87 -18.27 4.14
N LEU A 10 6.92 -17.09 3.53
CA LEU A 10 8.12 -16.27 3.47
C LEU A 10 8.49 -15.74 4.85
N THR A 11 9.73 -15.94 5.25
CA THR A 11 10.26 -15.48 6.53
C THR A 11 11.59 -14.76 6.33
N LYS A 12 11.76 -13.63 7.04
CA LYS A 12 13.06 -12.95 7.11
C LYS A 12 13.41 -12.60 8.54
N GLU A 13 14.54 -13.12 8.97
CA GLU A 13 15.10 -12.91 10.31
C GLU A 13 16.38 -12.07 10.24
N TYR A 14 16.56 -11.21 11.24
CA TYR A 14 17.77 -10.46 11.52
C TYR A 14 18.23 -10.79 12.95
N GLY A 15 19.12 -11.74 13.06
CA GLY A 15 19.53 -12.27 14.37
C GLY A 15 18.36 -12.97 15.08
N ARG A 16 17.89 -12.39 16.18
CA ARG A 16 16.75 -12.94 16.96
C ARG A 16 15.39 -12.33 16.56
N ASP A 17 15.40 -11.28 15.77
CA ASP A 17 14.18 -10.56 15.40
C ASP A 17 13.72 -10.96 13.99
N ALA A 18 12.49 -11.42 13.88
CA ALA A 18 11.89 -11.74 12.60
C ALA A 18 11.09 -10.54 12.08
N ALA A 19 11.59 -9.92 11.01
CA ALA A 19 10.92 -8.79 10.34
C ALA A 19 9.76 -9.23 9.44
N VAL A 20 9.79 -10.46 8.93
CA VAL A 20 8.71 -11.11 8.16
C VAL A 20 8.56 -12.53 8.69
N LYS A 21 7.32 -12.96 8.97
CA LYS A 21 7.00 -14.18 9.70
C LYS A 21 5.93 -14.98 8.98
N ASP A 22 6.33 -16.02 8.25
CA ASP A 22 5.42 -16.98 7.63
C ASP A 22 4.34 -16.32 6.76
N VAL A 23 4.74 -15.39 5.89
CA VAL A 23 3.83 -14.62 5.04
C VAL A 23 3.55 -15.39 3.76
N THR A 24 2.27 -15.54 3.41
CA THR A 24 1.81 -16.21 2.18
C THR A 24 0.79 -15.32 1.49
N PHE A 25 1.03 -14.96 0.23
CA PHE A 25 0.10 -14.21 -0.62
C PHE A 25 0.46 -14.38 -2.10
N ALA A 26 -0.44 -13.96 -2.98
CA ALA A 26 -0.18 -13.89 -4.41
C ALA A 26 -0.57 -12.52 -4.97
N VAL A 27 0.10 -12.09 -6.05
CA VAL A 27 -0.23 -10.88 -6.80
C VAL A 27 -0.64 -11.28 -8.20
N GLU A 28 -1.84 -10.89 -8.60
CA GLU A 28 -2.38 -11.11 -9.94
C GLU A 28 -1.92 -10.00 -10.89
N GLU A 29 -1.82 -10.36 -12.16
CA GLU A 29 -1.46 -9.43 -13.21
C GLU A 29 -2.52 -8.36 -13.44
N GLY A 30 -2.09 -7.12 -13.71
CA GLY A 30 -2.96 -6.05 -14.16
C GLY A 30 -3.78 -5.37 -13.05
N LYS A 31 -3.39 -5.48 -11.78
CA LYS A 31 -4.07 -4.83 -10.65
C LYS A 31 -3.18 -3.86 -9.89
N ILE A 32 -3.79 -2.88 -9.21
CA ILE A 32 -3.11 -2.00 -8.25
C ILE A 32 -3.26 -2.58 -6.84
N TYR A 33 -2.14 -3.04 -6.28
CA TYR A 33 -2.04 -3.58 -4.93
C TYR A 33 -1.57 -2.54 -3.92
N GLY A 34 -2.27 -2.45 -2.80
CA GLY A 34 -1.81 -1.73 -1.61
C GLY A 34 -1.10 -2.68 -0.64
N LEU A 35 0.20 -2.50 -0.40
CA LEU A 35 0.91 -3.16 0.71
C LEU A 35 0.91 -2.21 1.90
N LEU A 36 -0.05 -2.39 2.79
CA LEU A 36 -0.39 -1.47 3.86
C LEU A 36 0.13 -1.97 5.22
N GLY A 37 0.32 -1.05 6.15
CA GLY A 37 0.74 -1.37 7.50
C GLY A 37 1.59 -0.27 8.11
N ARG A 38 1.78 -0.32 9.43
CA ARG A 38 2.57 0.66 10.19
C ARG A 38 4.05 0.64 9.80
N ASN A 39 4.77 1.70 10.17
CA ASN A 39 6.22 1.72 10.01
C ASN A 39 6.85 0.57 10.82
N GLY A 40 7.80 -0.15 10.22
CA GLY A 40 8.41 -1.33 10.83
C GLY A 40 7.58 -2.62 10.72
N ALA A 41 6.42 -2.61 10.06
CA ALA A 41 5.59 -3.82 9.90
C ALA A 41 6.22 -4.91 9.02
N GLY A 42 7.25 -4.60 8.21
CA GLY A 42 7.91 -5.55 7.31
C GLY A 42 7.69 -5.28 5.81
N LYS A 43 6.94 -4.24 5.43
CA LYS A 43 6.62 -3.91 4.02
C LYS A 43 7.87 -3.79 3.13
N THR A 44 8.80 -2.90 3.48
CA THR A 44 10.05 -2.70 2.73
C THR A 44 10.89 -3.98 2.66
N THR A 45 10.91 -4.80 3.72
CA THR A 45 11.60 -6.09 3.74
C THR A 45 11.02 -7.04 2.70
N ILE A 46 9.69 -7.14 2.62
CA ILE A 46 9.00 -7.94 1.60
C ILE A 46 9.37 -7.43 0.20
N MET A 47 9.26 -6.12 -0.05
CA MET A 47 9.59 -5.54 -1.36
C MET A 47 11.05 -5.76 -1.75
N HIS A 48 11.99 -5.69 -0.80
CA HIS A 48 13.40 -6.01 -1.05
C HIS A 48 13.61 -7.49 -1.43
N MET A 49 12.85 -8.42 -0.86
CA MET A 49 12.90 -9.82 -1.25
C MET A 49 12.30 -10.03 -2.65
N LEU A 50 11.14 -9.41 -2.96
CA LEU A 50 10.51 -9.46 -4.28
C LEU A 50 11.45 -8.96 -5.39
N THR A 51 12.29 -7.98 -5.09
CA THR A 51 13.22 -7.34 -6.03
C THR A 51 14.66 -7.89 -5.94
N ALA A 52 14.83 -9.07 -5.34
CA ALA A 52 16.11 -9.77 -5.17
C ALA A 52 17.22 -8.95 -4.48
N GLN A 53 16.87 -7.92 -3.70
CA GLN A 53 17.84 -7.14 -2.94
C GLN A 53 18.14 -7.73 -1.56
N LEU A 54 17.35 -8.70 -1.14
CA LEU A 54 17.45 -9.36 0.16
C LEU A 54 16.99 -10.80 0.05
N PHE A 55 17.82 -11.76 0.49
CA PHE A 55 17.42 -13.16 0.53
C PHE A 55 16.46 -13.44 1.70
N PRO A 56 15.44 -14.29 1.53
CA PRO A 56 14.63 -14.78 2.64
C PRO A 56 15.47 -15.69 3.56
N SER A 57 15.04 -15.81 4.80
CA SER A 57 15.59 -16.79 5.73
C SER A 57 14.99 -18.18 5.51
N SER A 58 13.70 -18.23 5.12
CA SER A 58 12.99 -19.44 4.72
C SER A 58 11.74 -19.09 3.89
N GLY A 59 11.10 -20.10 3.32
CA GLY A 59 9.95 -19.96 2.44
C GLY A 59 10.34 -19.86 0.97
N GLU A 60 9.35 -19.73 0.11
CA GLU A 60 9.51 -19.68 -1.34
C GLU A 60 8.98 -18.38 -1.90
N LEU A 61 9.65 -17.87 -2.94
CA LEU A 61 9.29 -16.66 -3.66
C LEU A 61 9.47 -16.87 -5.15
N LYS A 62 8.42 -16.56 -5.91
CA LYS A 62 8.48 -16.50 -7.37
C LYS A 62 7.94 -15.18 -7.87
N VAL A 63 8.57 -14.63 -8.89
CA VAL A 63 8.11 -13.47 -9.65
C VAL A 63 8.12 -13.85 -11.12
N PHE A 64 6.99 -13.63 -11.80
CA PHE A 64 6.74 -14.14 -13.16
C PHE A 64 6.98 -15.65 -13.29
N GLY A 65 6.62 -16.42 -12.23
CA GLY A 65 6.78 -17.88 -12.19
C GLY A 65 8.19 -18.39 -11.90
N GLU A 66 9.19 -17.50 -11.78
CA GLU A 66 10.61 -17.86 -11.60
C GLU A 66 11.17 -17.25 -10.30
N ASN A 67 12.27 -17.83 -9.81
CA ASN A 67 13.03 -17.24 -8.71
C ASN A 67 13.69 -15.94 -9.21
N PRO A 68 13.53 -14.79 -8.52
CA PRO A 68 14.06 -13.50 -8.95
C PRO A 68 15.56 -13.33 -8.73
N TYR A 69 16.20 -14.15 -7.86
CA TYR A 69 17.61 -14.00 -7.52
C TYR A 69 18.51 -14.40 -8.69
N GLU A 70 19.45 -13.51 -9.05
CA GLU A 70 20.37 -13.67 -10.17
C GLU A 70 19.67 -13.97 -11.52
N ASN A 71 18.42 -13.54 -11.67
CA ASN A 71 17.58 -13.79 -12.82
C ASN A 71 17.29 -12.48 -13.59
N ASN A 72 18.13 -12.18 -14.57
CA ASN A 72 17.98 -10.98 -15.40
C ASN A 72 16.65 -10.94 -16.17
N ARG A 73 16.07 -12.10 -16.51
CA ARG A 73 14.79 -12.19 -17.23
C ARG A 73 13.64 -11.69 -16.36
N VAL A 74 13.66 -12.00 -15.07
CA VAL A 74 12.70 -11.48 -14.08
C VAL A 74 12.99 -10.03 -13.78
N LEU A 75 14.24 -9.70 -13.43
CA LEU A 75 14.62 -8.36 -12.95
C LEU A 75 14.46 -7.27 -14.01
N SER A 76 14.58 -7.59 -15.31
CA SER A 76 14.33 -6.64 -16.40
C SER A 76 12.85 -6.25 -16.56
N GLN A 77 11.92 -6.99 -15.94
CA GLN A 77 10.49 -6.74 -15.93
C GLN A 77 10.01 -6.00 -14.68
N LEU A 78 10.93 -5.68 -13.75
CA LEU A 78 10.66 -5.01 -12.48
C LEU A 78 11.13 -3.57 -12.49
N CYS A 79 10.31 -2.67 -11.97
CA CYS A 79 10.75 -1.33 -11.56
C CYS A 79 10.48 -1.16 -10.07
N PHE A 80 11.52 -0.84 -9.31
CA PHE A 80 11.39 -0.61 -7.88
C PHE A 80 11.88 0.78 -7.48
N ILE A 81 10.96 1.59 -6.97
CA ILE A 81 11.22 2.94 -6.49
C ILE A 81 11.14 2.94 -4.96
N LYS A 82 12.28 3.18 -4.32
CA LYS A 82 12.41 3.19 -2.86
C LYS A 82 12.10 4.58 -2.28
N GLU A 83 11.67 4.62 -1.03
CA GLU A 83 11.49 5.85 -0.24
C GLU A 83 12.69 6.80 -0.32
N SER A 84 13.88 6.26 -0.13
CA SER A 84 15.14 7.04 -0.10
C SER A 84 16.05 6.65 -1.25
N GLN A 85 15.50 6.66 -2.47
CA GLN A 85 16.25 6.36 -3.67
C GLN A 85 17.47 7.28 -3.79
N ARG A 86 18.65 6.67 -3.94
CA ARG A 86 19.90 7.41 -4.13
C ARG A 86 20.36 7.32 -5.58
N TYR A 87 20.84 8.43 -6.07
CA TYR A 87 21.42 8.55 -7.40
C TYR A 87 22.85 9.07 -7.29
N PRO A 88 23.74 8.82 -8.28
CA PRO A 88 25.08 9.39 -8.24
C PRO A 88 25.05 10.91 -8.14
N ASP A 89 25.74 11.46 -7.17
CA ASP A 89 25.74 12.91 -6.82
C ASP A 89 26.12 13.82 -7.98
N SER A 90 27.00 13.34 -8.86
CA SER A 90 27.49 14.08 -10.03
C SER A 90 26.51 14.13 -11.19
N TYR A 91 25.56 13.19 -11.25
CA TYR A 91 24.56 13.09 -12.33
C TYR A 91 23.57 14.26 -12.24
N ARG A 92 23.09 14.69 -13.41
CA ARG A 92 21.95 15.62 -13.54
C ARG A 92 20.65 14.81 -13.64
N VAL A 93 19.51 15.45 -13.44
CA VAL A 93 18.21 14.83 -13.65
C VAL A 93 18.12 14.16 -15.03
N LEU A 94 18.55 14.88 -16.08
CA LEU A 94 18.57 14.35 -17.44
C LEU A 94 19.45 13.10 -17.59
N ASP A 95 20.59 13.04 -16.90
CA ASP A 95 21.50 11.88 -17.00
C ASP A 95 20.86 10.64 -16.35
N VAL A 96 20.19 10.81 -15.20
CA VAL A 96 19.47 9.72 -14.52
C VAL A 96 18.35 9.19 -15.40
N LEU A 97 17.55 10.05 -16.04
CA LEU A 97 16.45 9.62 -16.91
C LEU A 97 16.97 8.93 -18.19
N LYS A 98 18.10 9.38 -18.74
CA LYS A 98 18.75 8.69 -19.88
C LYS A 98 19.20 7.28 -19.50
N VAL A 99 19.77 7.10 -18.31
CA VAL A 99 20.14 5.79 -17.79
C VAL A 99 18.89 4.92 -17.61
N ALA A 100 17.84 5.44 -16.99
CA ALA A 100 16.57 4.71 -16.86
C ALA A 100 16.03 4.28 -18.22
N ALA A 101 16.01 5.19 -19.21
CA ALA A 101 15.57 4.89 -20.56
C ALA A 101 16.40 3.81 -21.28
N SER A 102 17.66 3.60 -20.89
CA SER A 102 18.50 2.52 -21.43
C SER A 102 18.31 1.18 -20.73
N ILE A 103 17.75 1.18 -19.51
CA ILE A 103 17.54 -0.03 -18.71
C ILE A 103 16.14 -0.63 -18.97
N TYR A 104 15.11 0.23 -19.06
CA TYR A 104 13.73 -0.23 -19.22
C TYR A 104 13.32 -0.35 -20.69
N PRO A 105 13.04 -1.56 -21.20
CA PRO A 105 12.71 -1.79 -22.62
C PRO A 105 11.44 -1.04 -23.06
N ASN A 106 10.48 -0.88 -22.16
CA ASN A 106 9.19 -0.26 -22.44
C ASN A 106 9.14 1.23 -22.07
N TRP A 107 10.32 1.87 -21.94
CA TRP A 107 10.42 3.26 -21.53
C TRP A 107 9.59 4.21 -22.40
N ASP A 108 8.64 4.90 -21.78
CA ASP A 108 7.83 5.92 -22.42
C ASP A 108 8.47 7.30 -22.31
N ARG A 109 8.97 7.80 -23.46
CA ARG A 109 9.66 9.09 -23.52
C ARG A 109 8.71 10.28 -23.38
N ASP A 110 7.51 10.15 -23.93
CA ASP A 110 6.53 11.23 -23.96
C ASP A 110 5.93 11.42 -22.57
N LEU A 111 5.57 10.34 -21.91
CA LEU A 111 5.15 10.36 -20.51
C LEU A 111 6.25 10.94 -19.60
N ALA A 112 7.50 10.52 -19.79
CA ALA A 112 8.61 11.06 -18.99
C ALA A 112 8.78 12.57 -19.20
N ALA A 113 8.64 13.07 -20.42
CA ALA A 113 8.72 14.49 -20.73
C ALA A 113 7.56 15.28 -20.10
N GLN A 114 6.34 14.77 -20.21
CA GLN A 114 5.15 15.35 -19.59
C GLN A 114 5.30 15.44 -18.05
N LEU A 115 5.68 14.34 -17.42
CA LEU A 115 5.89 14.30 -15.96
C LEU A 115 7.01 15.25 -15.50
N LEU A 116 8.06 15.45 -16.30
CA LEU A 116 9.11 16.44 -16.00
C LEU A 116 8.57 17.87 -15.94
N GLU A 117 7.66 18.23 -16.86
CA GLU A 117 6.98 19.53 -16.87
C GLU A 117 6.03 19.65 -15.69
N ASP A 118 5.21 18.65 -15.44
CA ASP A 118 4.23 18.61 -14.36
C ASP A 118 4.90 18.78 -12.98
N PHE A 119 5.98 18.05 -12.71
CA PHE A 119 6.76 18.16 -11.47
C PHE A 119 7.75 19.34 -11.47
N ARG A 120 7.84 20.12 -12.56
CA ARG A 120 8.74 21.29 -12.73
C ARG A 120 10.18 20.98 -12.37
N LEU A 121 10.67 19.79 -12.78
CA LEU A 121 12.02 19.37 -12.42
C LEU A 121 13.10 20.06 -13.27
N PRO A 122 14.17 20.59 -12.64
CA PRO A 122 15.25 21.27 -13.34
C PRO A 122 16.22 20.25 -13.98
N LEU A 123 16.05 19.93 -15.27
CA LEU A 123 16.79 18.90 -16.01
C LEU A 123 18.33 18.96 -15.85
N LYS A 124 18.91 20.17 -15.81
CA LYS A 124 20.37 20.40 -15.73
C LYS A 124 20.91 20.42 -14.30
N ARG A 125 20.04 20.36 -13.28
CA ARG A 125 20.47 20.38 -11.88
C ARG A 125 21.07 19.03 -11.48
N ARG A 126 22.17 19.07 -10.70
CA ARG A 126 22.79 17.85 -10.17
C ARG A 126 21.93 17.23 -9.06
N MET A 127 21.91 15.90 -8.99
CA MET A 127 21.08 15.13 -8.04
C MET A 127 21.33 15.57 -6.58
N LYS A 128 22.59 15.79 -6.17
CA LYS A 128 22.94 16.27 -4.83
C LYS A 128 22.39 17.66 -4.45
N LYS A 129 21.88 18.42 -5.43
CA LYS A 129 21.32 19.77 -5.20
C LYS A 129 19.78 19.76 -5.24
N LEU A 130 19.16 18.60 -5.39
CA LEU A 130 17.71 18.45 -5.35
C LEU A 130 17.22 18.39 -3.90
N SER A 131 16.03 18.92 -3.66
CA SER A 131 15.30 18.69 -2.42
C SER A 131 14.84 17.23 -2.33
N ARG A 132 14.45 16.76 -1.14
CA ARG A 132 13.91 15.41 -0.95
C ARG A 132 12.69 15.18 -1.85
N GLY A 133 11.76 16.15 -1.93
CA GLY A 133 10.59 16.04 -2.81
C GLY A 133 10.97 15.94 -4.30
N MET A 134 11.95 16.75 -4.77
CA MET A 134 12.44 16.62 -6.14
C MET A 134 13.08 15.25 -6.42
N LEU A 135 13.79 14.67 -5.45
CA LEU A 135 14.35 13.31 -5.59
C LEU A 135 13.24 12.28 -5.69
N SER A 136 12.20 12.39 -4.87
CA SER A 136 11.00 11.53 -4.95
C SER A 136 10.31 11.67 -6.30
N SER A 137 10.15 12.91 -6.82
CA SER A 137 9.58 13.13 -8.16
C SER A 137 10.40 12.47 -9.27
N VAL A 138 11.73 12.48 -9.21
CA VAL A 138 12.56 11.73 -10.17
C VAL A 138 12.27 10.24 -10.11
N GLY A 139 12.14 9.66 -8.91
CA GLY A 139 11.76 8.26 -8.73
C GLY A 139 10.39 7.96 -9.33
N ILE A 140 9.39 8.81 -9.06
CA ILE A 140 8.04 8.68 -9.61
C ILE A 140 8.06 8.68 -11.14
N ILE A 141 8.78 9.60 -11.76
CA ILE A 141 8.91 9.66 -13.22
C ILE A 141 9.50 8.35 -13.75
N ILE A 142 10.56 7.84 -13.11
CA ILE A 142 11.17 6.56 -13.52
C ILE A 142 10.16 5.43 -13.38
N GLY A 143 9.47 5.33 -12.25
CA GLY A 143 8.49 4.28 -12.00
C GLY A 143 7.35 4.27 -13.02
N LEU A 144 6.77 5.43 -13.32
CA LEU A 144 5.68 5.53 -14.28
C LEU A 144 6.17 5.31 -15.71
N ALA A 145 7.21 6.03 -16.14
CA ALA A 145 7.71 5.96 -17.51
C ALA A 145 8.45 4.67 -17.85
N SER A 146 8.88 3.87 -16.86
CA SER A 146 9.48 2.55 -17.09
C SER A 146 8.55 1.59 -17.83
N ARG A 147 7.24 1.72 -17.58
CA ARG A 147 6.20 0.80 -18.05
C ARG A 147 6.56 -0.67 -17.82
N ALA A 148 7.26 -0.91 -16.71
CA ALA A 148 7.62 -2.25 -16.29
C ALA A 148 6.36 -3.08 -15.97
N PRO A 149 6.28 -4.36 -16.38
CA PRO A 149 5.14 -5.24 -16.07
C PRO A 149 4.77 -5.28 -14.58
N LEU A 150 5.77 -5.19 -13.70
CA LEU A 150 5.57 -4.99 -12.25
C LEU A 150 6.33 -3.75 -11.79
N THR A 151 5.58 -2.73 -11.36
CA THR A 151 6.16 -1.51 -10.77
C THR A 151 5.85 -1.49 -9.28
N ILE A 152 6.89 -1.39 -8.45
CA ILE A 152 6.78 -1.36 -7.00
C ILE A 152 7.22 0.02 -6.49
N PHE A 153 6.36 0.68 -5.74
CA PHE A 153 6.63 1.96 -5.09
C PHE A 153 6.64 1.77 -3.57
N ASP A 154 7.77 2.03 -2.93
CA ASP A 154 7.89 2.03 -1.47
C ASP A 154 7.87 3.45 -0.93
N GLU A 155 6.73 3.86 -0.37
CA GLU A 155 6.48 5.20 0.20
C GLU A 155 6.91 6.35 -0.74
N PRO A 156 6.52 6.36 -2.03
CA PRO A 156 7.11 7.23 -3.06
C PRO A 156 6.81 8.72 -2.85
N TYR A 157 5.80 9.03 -2.05
CA TYR A 157 5.34 10.39 -1.77
C TYR A 157 6.12 11.08 -0.64
N LEU A 158 7.02 10.39 0.05
CA LEU A 158 7.78 10.98 1.14
C LEU A 158 8.67 12.13 0.65
N GLY A 159 8.45 13.30 1.25
CA GLY A 159 9.10 14.56 0.87
C GLY A 159 8.34 15.36 -0.19
N LEU A 160 7.27 14.86 -0.79
CA LEU A 160 6.36 15.64 -1.62
C LEU A 160 5.44 16.50 -0.75
N ASP A 161 5.12 17.69 -1.22
CA ASP A 161 3.98 18.45 -0.70
C ASP A 161 2.65 17.86 -1.16
N ALA A 162 1.53 18.36 -0.62
CA ALA A 162 0.20 17.84 -0.92
C ALA A 162 -0.15 17.95 -2.42
N VAL A 163 0.32 19.01 -3.10
CA VAL A 163 0.02 19.24 -4.53
C VAL A 163 0.77 18.23 -5.39
N ALA A 164 2.08 18.05 -5.15
CA ALA A 164 2.89 17.09 -5.89
C ALA A 164 2.44 15.64 -5.64
N ARG A 165 1.93 15.34 -4.45
CA ARG A 165 1.38 14.04 -4.10
C ARG A 165 0.06 13.75 -4.83
N SER A 166 -0.85 14.72 -4.84
CA SER A 166 -2.11 14.62 -5.61
C SER A 166 -1.83 14.42 -7.11
N LEU A 167 -0.88 15.18 -7.65
CA LEU A 167 -0.42 15.05 -9.04
C LEU A 167 0.11 13.64 -9.33
N PHE A 168 0.91 13.06 -8.42
CA PHE A 168 1.41 11.69 -8.57
C PHE A 168 0.25 10.69 -8.70
N TYR A 169 -0.72 10.73 -7.80
CA TYR A 169 -1.85 9.81 -7.84
C TYR A 169 -2.72 9.99 -9.09
N GLU A 170 -2.96 11.23 -9.49
CA GLU A 170 -3.69 11.54 -10.73
C GLU A 170 -2.97 10.95 -11.95
N ARG A 171 -1.66 11.18 -12.09
CA ARG A 171 -0.88 10.67 -13.22
C ARG A 171 -0.74 9.16 -13.21
N LEU A 172 -0.62 8.54 -12.04
CA LEU A 172 -0.62 7.09 -11.90
C LEU A 172 -1.93 6.50 -12.40
N MET A 173 -3.08 7.03 -12.00
CA MET A 173 -4.39 6.54 -12.42
C MET A 173 -4.65 6.77 -13.90
N GLN A 174 -4.26 7.93 -14.45
CA GLN A 174 -4.38 8.23 -15.86
C GLN A 174 -3.56 7.23 -16.70
N ASP A 175 -2.28 7.05 -16.35
CA ASP A 175 -1.39 6.13 -17.05
C ASP A 175 -1.84 4.66 -16.90
N TYR A 176 -2.35 4.27 -15.72
CA TYR A 176 -2.90 2.93 -15.49
C TYR A 176 -4.14 2.65 -16.34
N ALA A 177 -5.04 3.61 -16.49
CA ALA A 177 -6.24 3.46 -17.31
C ALA A 177 -5.92 3.23 -18.80
N GLU A 178 -4.89 3.89 -19.30
CA GLU A 178 -4.44 3.76 -20.70
C GLU A 178 -3.53 2.54 -20.92
N ASN A 179 -2.73 2.20 -19.93
CA ASN A 179 -1.69 1.16 -20.00
C ASN A 179 -1.72 0.29 -18.72
N PRO A 180 -2.73 -0.58 -18.58
CA PRO A 180 -2.88 -1.45 -17.42
C PRO A 180 -1.65 -2.33 -17.22
N ARG A 181 -1.12 -2.36 -16.00
CA ARG A 181 -0.02 -3.22 -15.56
C ARG A 181 -0.09 -3.45 -14.07
N THR A 182 0.72 -4.33 -13.51
CA THR A 182 0.69 -4.52 -12.07
C THR A 182 1.50 -3.46 -11.35
N ILE A 183 0.86 -2.81 -10.39
CA ILE A 183 1.47 -1.80 -9.53
C ILE A 183 1.30 -2.23 -8.08
N MET A 184 2.39 -2.25 -7.32
CA MET A 184 2.35 -2.45 -5.87
C MET A 184 2.81 -1.16 -5.19
N LEU A 185 1.96 -0.60 -4.33
CA LEU A 185 2.19 0.65 -3.65
C LEU A 185 2.23 0.43 -2.13
N SER A 186 3.36 0.71 -1.47
CA SER A 186 3.36 0.77 -0.02
C SER A 186 3.00 2.17 0.45
N THR A 187 2.16 2.25 1.49
CA THR A 187 1.77 3.52 2.09
C THR A 187 1.26 3.36 3.52
N HIS A 188 1.39 4.42 4.29
CA HIS A 188 0.68 4.60 5.55
C HIS A 188 -0.44 5.67 5.44
N LEU A 189 -0.54 6.37 4.29
CA LEU A 189 -1.60 7.34 3.97
C LEU A 189 -2.75 6.63 3.23
N ILE A 190 -3.40 5.69 3.90
CA ILE A 190 -4.31 4.72 3.29
C ILE A 190 -5.51 5.42 2.65
N ASP A 191 -6.08 6.43 3.32
CA ASP A 191 -7.27 7.13 2.81
C ASP A 191 -7.01 7.88 1.51
N GLU A 192 -5.76 8.35 1.27
CA GLU A 192 -5.41 9.02 0.02
C GLU A 192 -5.39 8.08 -1.19
N VAL A 193 -5.06 6.80 -0.97
CA VAL A 193 -4.91 5.81 -2.05
C VAL A 193 -6.06 4.82 -2.11
N SER A 194 -6.91 4.76 -1.10
CA SER A 194 -7.94 3.73 -0.94
C SER A 194 -8.84 3.57 -2.18
N ASN A 195 -9.14 4.66 -2.89
CA ASN A 195 -10.01 4.64 -4.07
C ASN A 195 -9.33 4.09 -5.34
N MET A 196 -8.00 4.05 -5.38
CA MET A 196 -7.24 3.52 -6.52
C MET A 196 -6.82 2.07 -6.32
N LEU A 197 -6.85 1.55 -5.09
CA LEU A 197 -6.49 0.17 -4.81
C LEU A 197 -7.59 -0.78 -5.26
N GLU A 198 -7.19 -1.87 -5.91
CA GLU A 198 -8.06 -2.97 -6.29
C GLU A 198 -7.91 -4.13 -5.30
N HIS A 199 -6.72 -4.35 -4.76
CA HIS A 199 -6.44 -5.38 -3.77
C HIS A 199 -5.56 -4.84 -2.63
N VAL A 200 -5.79 -5.34 -1.41
CA VAL A 200 -5.12 -4.84 -0.20
C VAL A 200 -4.47 -5.99 0.57
N LEU A 201 -3.18 -5.83 0.79
CA LEU A 201 -2.37 -6.68 1.67
C LEU A 201 -2.00 -5.86 2.92
N VAL A 202 -2.47 -6.25 4.08
CA VAL A 202 -2.11 -5.56 5.34
C VAL A 202 -1.11 -6.39 6.10
N ILE A 203 0.06 -5.79 6.38
CA ILE A 203 1.12 -6.40 7.18
C ILE A 203 1.18 -5.72 8.55
N ASP A 204 1.23 -6.51 9.59
CA ASP A 204 1.48 -6.05 10.95
C ASP A 204 2.44 -6.99 11.69
N GLN A 205 3.45 -6.44 12.37
CA GLN A 205 4.47 -7.18 13.12
C GLN A 205 5.09 -8.35 12.34
N GLY A 206 5.27 -8.17 11.04
CA GLY A 206 5.83 -9.15 10.12
C GLY A 206 4.86 -10.24 9.65
N ARG A 207 3.58 -10.17 9.97
CA ARG A 207 2.55 -11.13 9.55
C ARG A 207 1.56 -10.50 8.60
N LEU A 208 1.03 -11.29 7.68
CA LEU A 208 -0.10 -10.90 6.86
C LEU A 208 -1.39 -10.96 7.70
N LEU A 209 -2.14 -9.86 7.76
CA LEU A 209 -3.40 -9.76 8.48
C LEU A 209 -4.61 -9.81 7.55
N ILE A 210 -4.49 -9.16 6.39
CA ILE A 210 -5.56 -9.03 5.39
C ILE A 210 -4.96 -9.30 4.02
N ASP A 211 -5.68 -10.06 3.21
CA ASP A 211 -5.42 -10.34 1.79
C ASP A 211 -6.78 -10.37 1.11
N GLU A 212 -7.31 -9.21 0.72
CA GLU A 212 -8.67 -9.07 0.21
C GLU A 212 -8.77 -8.01 -0.90
N GLU A 213 -9.80 -8.13 -1.74
CA GLU A 213 -10.18 -7.09 -2.69
C GLU A 213 -10.54 -5.79 -1.92
N ALA A 214 -10.08 -4.65 -2.42
CA ALA A 214 -10.31 -3.37 -1.75
C ALA A 214 -11.81 -3.03 -1.64
N GLU A 215 -12.63 -3.47 -2.61
CA GLU A 215 -14.07 -3.28 -2.59
C GLU A 215 -14.74 -4.05 -1.45
N ASP A 216 -14.21 -5.23 -1.11
CA ASP A 216 -14.73 -6.03 0.01
C ASP A 216 -14.43 -5.40 1.37
N LEU A 217 -13.36 -4.61 1.46
CA LEU A 217 -13.03 -3.85 2.68
C LEU A 217 -13.84 -2.56 2.81
N ARG A 218 -14.25 -1.96 1.69
CA ARG A 218 -15.08 -0.75 1.70
C ARG A 218 -16.46 -1.06 2.29
N GLY A 219 -16.83 -0.33 3.33
CA GLY A 219 -18.12 -0.53 4.02
C GLY A 219 -18.22 -1.81 4.85
N LYS A 220 -17.10 -2.53 5.09
CA LYS A 220 -17.06 -3.75 5.93
C LYS A 220 -17.22 -3.45 7.42
N ALA A 221 -17.13 -2.19 7.83
CA ALA A 221 -17.28 -1.79 9.22
C ALA A 221 -17.93 -0.40 9.35
N TYR A 222 -18.57 -0.18 10.47
CA TYR A 222 -19.19 1.09 10.83
C TYR A 222 -19.13 1.31 12.34
N THR A 223 -19.23 2.57 12.76
CA THR A 223 -19.28 2.96 14.18
C THR A 223 -20.71 3.32 14.58
N VAL A 224 -21.17 2.79 15.69
CA VAL A 224 -22.43 3.16 16.36
C VAL A 224 -22.09 4.12 17.48
N LEU A 225 -22.70 5.30 17.50
CA LEU A 225 -22.48 6.36 18.47
C LEU A 225 -23.81 6.73 19.16
N GLY A 226 -23.80 6.88 20.49
CA GLY A 226 -24.98 7.32 21.23
C GLY A 226 -24.86 7.14 22.75
N PRO A 227 -25.99 7.25 23.48
CA PRO A 227 -26.01 6.98 24.90
C PRO A 227 -25.54 5.56 25.21
N ARG A 228 -24.69 5.42 26.24
CA ARG A 228 -24.01 4.16 26.55
C ARG A 228 -24.97 2.96 26.62
N ALA A 229 -26.06 3.04 27.35
CA ALA A 229 -26.99 1.93 27.52
C ALA A 229 -27.66 1.49 26.20
N ALA A 230 -27.96 2.45 25.31
CA ALA A 230 -28.53 2.18 24.02
C ALA A 230 -27.51 1.50 23.09
N VAL A 231 -26.25 2.00 23.06
CA VAL A 231 -25.17 1.40 22.27
C VAL A 231 -24.88 -0.02 22.75
N GLU A 232 -24.73 -0.25 24.06
CA GLU A 232 -24.50 -1.59 24.62
C GLU A 232 -25.62 -2.57 24.25
N SER A 233 -26.87 -2.13 24.32
CA SER A 233 -28.03 -2.96 23.93
C SER A 233 -28.03 -3.27 22.41
N PHE A 234 -27.71 -2.29 21.58
CA PHE A 234 -27.70 -2.44 20.12
C PHE A 234 -26.58 -3.33 19.61
N THR A 235 -25.40 -3.24 20.25
CA THR A 235 -24.18 -3.95 19.85
C THR A 235 -24.00 -5.31 20.52
N ALA A 236 -24.92 -5.70 21.41
CA ALA A 236 -24.88 -6.98 22.09
C ALA A 236 -24.87 -8.16 21.10
N GLY A 237 -23.83 -9.02 21.20
CA GLY A 237 -23.65 -10.18 20.31
C GLY A 237 -23.08 -9.87 18.93
N LYS A 238 -22.76 -8.60 18.62
CA LYS A 238 -22.14 -8.20 17.35
C LYS A 238 -20.61 -8.21 17.43
N ASN A 239 -19.97 -8.37 16.28
CA ASN A 239 -18.50 -8.42 16.19
C ASN A 239 -17.87 -7.03 16.38
N THR A 240 -17.45 -6.73 17.60
CA THR A 240 -16.87 -5.44 18.00
C THR A 240 -15.35 -5.46 17.83
N ILE A 241 -14.81 -4.51 17.05
CA ILE A 241 -13.36 -4.34 16.85
C ILE A 241 -12.77 -3.15 17.60
N HIS A 242 -13.59 -2.18 18.00
CA HIS A 242 -13.15 -1.02 18.78
C HIS A 242 -14.29 -0.46 19.60
N GLN A 243 -13.97 0.10 20.81
CA GLN A 243 -14.94 0.81 21.62
C GLN A 243 -14.28 1.92 22.42
N GLU A 244 -14.98 3.04 22.54
CA GLU A 244 -14.58 4.18 23.35
C GLU A 244 -15.77 4.72 24.15
N SER A 245 -15.51 5.27 25.33
CA SER A 245 -16.54 5.91 26.15
C SER A 245 -16.04 7.25 26.64
N ILE A 246 -16.85 8.30 26.46
CA ILE A 246 -16.58 9.66 26.92
C ILE A 246 -17.82 10.16 27.63
N GLY A 247 -17.73 10.28 28.95
CA GLY A 247 -18.89 10.65 29.78
C GLY A 247 -20.02 9.62 29.68
N GLY A 248 -21.24 10.08 29.35
CA GLY A 248 -22.41 9.22 29.14
C GLY A 248 -22.59 8.68 27.74
N MET A 249 -21.71 9.06 26.79
CA MET A 249 -21.72 8.62 25.39
C MET A 249 -20.75 7.47 25.17
N MET A 250 -21.07 6.61 24.23
CA MET A 250 -20.25 5.48 23.82
C MET A 250 -20.21 5.38 22.30
N SER A 251 -19.06 5.04 21.77
CA SER A 251 -18.87 4.65 20.37
C SER A 251 -18.36 3.22 20.29
N VAL A 252 -18.96 2.41 19.42
CA VAL A 252 -18.56 1.03 19.16
C VAL A 252 -18.42 0.81 17.68
N THR A 253 -17.27 0.34 17.25
CA THR A 253 -17.04 -0.01 15.85
C THR A 253 -17.25 -1.51 15.65
N LEU A 254 -18.14 -1.83 14.72
CA LEU A 254 -18.55 -3.20 14.38
C LEU A 254 -17.90 -3.61 13.05
N LEU A 255 -17.41 -4.85 12.99
CA LEU A 255 -16.91 -5.47 11.75
C LEU A 255 -18.07 -6.21 11.07
N GLU A 256 -18.96 -5.44 10.50
CA GLU A 256 -20.14 -5.91 9.78
C GLU A 256 -20.50 -4.89 8.70
N ARG A 257 -21.08 -5.34 7.60
CA ARG A 257 -21.65 -4.41 6.60
C ARG A 257 -22.93 -3.77 7.16
N LEU A 258 -23.08 -2.49 6.85
CA LEU A 258 -24.24 -1.73 7.29
C LEU A 258 -25.53 -2.26 6.62
N ASP A 259 -26.40 -2.91 7.39
CA ASP A 259 -27.73 -3.34 6.92
C ASP A 259 -28.73 -2.19 7.03
N PRO A 260 -29.58 -1.95 6.00
CA PRO A 260 -30.63 -0.93 6.06
C PRO A 260 -31.64 -1.13 7.20
N GLY A 261 -31.88 -2.36 7.62
CA GLY A 261 -32.73 -2.68 8.80
C GLY A 261 -32.08 -2.24 10.10
N ASP A 262 -30.78 -2.46 10.26
CA ASP A 262 -30.01 -2.02 11.42
C ASP A 262 -29.97 -0.51 11.51
N LYS A 263 -29.82 0.19 10.38
CA LYS A 263 -29.84 1.65 10.34
C LYS A 263 -31.16 2.22 10.90
N ARG A 264 -32.29 1.71 10.45
CA ARG A 264 -33.60 2.14 10.94
C ARG A 264 -33.80 1.86 12.44
N ARG A 265 -33.31 0.70 12.93
CA ARG A 265 -33.37 0.35 14.35
C ARG A 265 -32.49 1.27 15.21
N ALA A 266 -31.30 1.60 14.73
CA ALA A 266 -30.39 2.53 15.40
C ALA A 266 -31.00 3.96 15.49
N GLU A 267 -31.52 4.46 14.36
CA GLU A 267 -32.21 5.77 14.31
C GLU A 267 -33.39 5.84 15.28
N ALA A 268 -34.20 4.79 15.37
CA ALA A 268 -35.33 4.68 16.32
C ALA A 268 -34.90 4.69 17.79
N GLN A 269 -33.64 4.32 18.09
CA GLN A 269 -33.04 4.33 19.43
C GLN A 269 -32.19 5.59 19.69
N GLY A 270 -32.20 6.57 18.77
CA GLY A 270 -31.40 7.79 18.88
C GLY A 270 -29.89 7.53 18.73
N LEU A 271 -29.52 6.45 18.02
CA LEU A 271 -28.14 6.11 17.71
C LEU A 271 -27.74 6.65 16.33
N GLU A 272 -26.51 7.10 16.20
CA GLU A 272 -25.91 7.48 14.94
C GLU A 272 -25.01 6.35 14.42
N MET A 273 -25.11 6.04 13.11
CA MET A 273 -24.27 5.05 12.43
C MET A 273 -23.38 5.73 11.42
N ILE A 274 -22.06 5.64 11.61
CA ILE A 274 -21.05 6.35 10.83
C ILE A 274 -20.19 5.32 10.10
N PRO A 275 -20.15 5.31 8.76
CA PRO A 275 -19.20 4.50 8.02
C PRO A 275 -17.77 4.88 8.42
N ILE A 276 -16.89 3.90 8.55
CA ILE A 276 -15.47 4.17 8.80
C ILE A 276 -14.66 4.07 7.52
N SER A 277 -13.55 4.81 7.47
CA SER A 277 -12.62 4.72 6.36
C SER A 277 -11.81 3.42 6.41
N MET A 278 -11.21 3.04 5.26
CA MET A 278 -10.30 1.89 5.20
C MET A 278 -9.12 2.05 6.17
N GLN A 279 -8.61 3.26 6.32
CA GLN A 279 -7.54 3.56 7.29
C GLN A 279 -7.98 3.29 8.72
N GLN A 280 -9.16 3.76 9.12
CA GLN A 280 -9.70 3.50 10.45
C GLN A 280 -9.93 2.01 10.69
N LEU A 281 -10.48 1.28 9.72
CA LEU A 281 -10.66 -0.16 9.79
C LEU A 281 -9.32 -0.87 10.08
N ILE A 282 -8.28 -0.58 9.27
CA ILE A 282 -6.96 -1.19 9.42
C ILE A 282 -6.33 -0.83 10.77
N VAL A 283 -6.47 0.42 11.23
CA VAL A 283 -5.98 0.84 12.56
C VAL A 283 -6.65 0.06 13.66
N HIS A 284 -7.97 -0.08 13.64
CA HIS A 284 -8.71 -0.83 14.70
C HIS A 284 -8.35 -2.32 14.69
N LEU A 285 -8.21 -2.94 13.51
CA LEU A 285 -7.82 -4.35 13.40
C LEU A 285 -6.39 -4.61 13.90
N THR A 286 -5.46 -3.70 13.64
CA THR A 286 -4.07 -3.83 14.12
C THR A 286 -3.95 -3.57 15.64
N GLN A 287 -4.80 -2.71 16.20
CA GLN A 287 -4.83 -2.44 17.65
C GLN A 287 -5.53 -3.54 18.47
N SER A 288 -6.61 -4.12 17.95
CA SER A 288 -7.37 -5.16 18.65
C SER A 288 -6.55 -6.44 18.85
N LYS A 289 -5.70 -6.81 17.89
CA LYS A 289 -4.77 -7.95 18.03
C LYS A 289 -3.67 -7.70 19.06
N SER A 290 -3.21 -6.46 19.23
CA SER A 290 -2.23 -6.10 20.28
C SER A 290 -2.79 -6.26 21.68
N ASN A 291 -4.11 -6.17 21.85
CA ASN A 291 -4.81 -6.28 23.14
C ASN A 291 -5.39 -7.68 23.44
N GLY A 292 -5.00 -8.70 22.66
CA GLY A 292 -5.39 -10.11 22.92
C GLY A 292 -6.84 -10.46 22.60
N LYS A 293 -7.61 -9.58 21.93
CA LYS A 293 -8.94 -9.89 21.38
C LYS A 293 -8.79 -10.27 19.91
N VAL A 294 -8.77 -11.57 19.65
CA VAL A 294 -8.71 -12.13 18.29
C VAL A 294 -10.07 -11.94 17.64
N ALA A 295 -10.19 -11.01 16.69
CA ALA A 295 -11.24 -11.08 15.68
C ALA A 295 -10.73 -12.05 14.59
N GLU A 296 -11.25 -13.29 14.57
CA GLU A 296 -10.98 -14.21 13.47
C GLU A 296 -11.74 -13.75 12.24
N PHE A 297 -11.01 -13.54 11.14
CA PHE A 297 -11.59 -13.41 9.81
C PHE A 297 -12.03 -14.81 9.35
N GLN A 298 -13.32 -15.04 9.29
CA GLN A 298 -13.95 -16.15 8.55
C GLN A 298 -14.70 -15.58 7.37
#